data_74b7a4667dc910631cc3228fb04b755a
#
_entry.id   74b7a4667dc910631cc3228fb04b755a
#
_cell.length_a   1.000
_cell.length_b   1.000
_cell.length_c   1.000
_cell.angle_alpha   90.00
_cell.angle_beta   90.00
_cell.angle_gamma   90.00
#
_symmetry.space_group_name_H-M   'P 1'
#
loop_
_entity.id
_entity.type
_entity.pdbx_description
1 polymer ?
#
loop_
_entity_poly.entity_id
_entity_poly.type
_entity_poly.pdbx_seq_one_letter_code
_entity_poly.pdbx_strand_id
1 'polypeptide(L)'
;ANNDEVLKVIREEAEGAIDNTFNILRTRIDRFGVAQPNIRKADISGRIVIELPGIKDAQRVRKLLQGTAALEFFETFDNGEFFQYLSAANDKARDVVKANEVIETEEKAEVASPAEEKKDTTANSLIAKAAQDTTNQLLNNQEEFAKQNPLFAVLSPNVDRSGQVIPNGSIIGYARVQDTGAVNKVLAMPQVKASFPRNARLLWEMKASNGVVPLHAIKITTRDNKAPMDGGAVVSARQDYEHNGSRPVVSMTMSPEGAKTWARLTKENVGHCIAIVLD
;
A
#
# COMPACT_ATOMS: atom_id res chain seq x y z
N ALA A 1 32.83 -2.06 -24.47
CA ALA A 1 33.31 -1.32 -23.30
C ALA A 1 34.34 -2.20 -22.59
N ASN A 2 35.52 -1.67 -22.29
CA ASN A 2 36.56 -2.36 -21.56
C ASN A 2 36.15 -2.37 -20.06
N ASN A 3 36.53 -3.42 -19.30
CA ASN A 3 36.19 -3.53 -17.88
C ASN A 3 36.63 -2.29 -17.08
N ASP A 4 37.75 -1.65 -17.46
CA ASP A 4 38.24 -0.44 -16.80
C ASP A 4 37.33 0.78 -17.04
N GLU A 5 36.74 0.90 -18.23
CA GLU A 5 35.76 1.97 -18.52
C GLU A 5 34.48 1.77 -17.72
N VAL A 6 34.01 0.52 -17.60
CA VAL A 6 32.83 0.18 -16.79
C VAL A 6 33.07 0.47 -15.32
N LEU A 7 34.24 0.09 -14.79
CA LEU A 7 34.62 0.37 -13.39
C LEU A 7 34.73 1.87 -13.12
N LYS A 8 35.21 2.66 -14.09
CA LYS A 8 35.28 4.12 -13.97
C LYS A 8 33.89 4.73 -13.87
N VAL A 9 32.95 4.33 -14.76
CA VAL A 9 31.57 4.79 -14.74
C VAL A 9 30.88 4.43 -13.43
N ILE A 10 31.07 3.18 -12.95
CA ILE A 10 30.48 2.75 -11.68
C ILE A 10 31.02 3.58 -10.49
N ARG A 11 32.30 3.93 -10.49
CA ARG A 11 32.87 4.80 -9.44
C ARG A 11 32.31 6.21 -9.50
N GLU A 12 32.22 6.81 -10.69
CA GLU A 12 31.65 8.14 -10.87
C GLU A 12 30.18 8.20 -10.44
N GLU A 13 29.39 7.18 -10.78
CA GLU A 13 27.99 7.04 -10.32
C GLU A 13 27.91 6.85 -8.81
N ALA A 14 28.78 6.02 -8.22
CA ALA A 14 28.81 5.79 -6.79
C ALA A 14 29.21 7.07 -6.01
N GLU A 15 30.18 7.84 -6.50
CA GLU A 15 30.57 9.12 -5.93
C GLU A 15 29.44 10.13 -6.02
N GLY A 16 28.78 10.23 -7.17
CA GLY A 16 27.61 11.08 -7.37
C GLY A 16 26.45 10.71 -6.41
N ALA A 17 26.20 9.44 -6.21
CA ALA A 17 25.18 8.96 -5.26
C ALA A 17 25.52 9.34 -3.82
N ILE A 18 26.82 9.26 -3.42
CA ILE A 18 27.27 9.67 -2.09
C ILE A 18 27.12 11.19 -1.92
N ASP A 19 27.44 11.98 -2.96
CA ASP A 19 27.30 13.42 -2.95
C ASP A 19 25.84 13.85 -2.80
N ASN A 20 24.97 13.22 -3.53
CA ASN A 20 23.53 13.44 -3.42
C ASN A 20 23.02 13.07 -2.01
N THR A 21 23.42 11.92 -1.49
CA THR A 21 23.07 11.47 -0.13
C THR A 21 23.58 12.45 0.93
N PHE A 22 24.79 12.94 0.80
CA PHE A 22 25.38 13.94 1.69
C PHE A 22 24.54 15.23 1.72
N ASN A 23 24.15 15.74 0.55
CA ASN A 23 23.32 16.95 0.43
C ASN A 23 21.92 16.74 1.02
N ILE A 24 21.31 15.59 0.79
CA ILE A 24 20.00 15.23 1.38
C ILE A 24 20.08 15.18 2.91
N LEU A 25 21.09 14.49 3.46
CA LEU A 25 21.29 14.38 4.90
C LEU A 25 21.56 15.75 5.53
N ARG A 26 22.38 16.59 4.90
CA ARG A 26 22.63 17.95 5.35
C ARG A 26 21.36 18.77 5.40
N THR A 27 20.57 18.76 4.32
CA THR A 27 19.30 19.48 4.25
C THR A 27 18.31 19.00 5.34
N ARG A 28 18.26 17.70 5.62
CA ARG A 28 17.40 17.14 6.68
C ARG A 28 17.84 17.60 8.05
N ILE A 29 19.14 17.62 8.32
CA ILE A 29 19.71 18.03 9.62
C ILE A 29 19.51 19.53 9.84
N ASP A 30 19.75 20.36 8.83
CA ASP A 30 19.52 21.80 8.89
C ASP A 30 18.08 22.16 9.22
N ARG A 31 17.10 21.41 8.65
CA ARG A 31 15.67 21.56 8.98
C ARG A 31 15.31 21.11 10.39
N PHE A 32 16.12 20.25 10.99
CA PHE A 32 15.87 19.75 12.34
C PHE A 32 16.27 20.78 13.42
N GLY A 33 16.94 21.85 13.04
CA GLY A 33 17.33 22.94 13.96
C GLY A 33 18.41 22.55 14.97
N VAL A 34 19.26 21.59 14.63
CA VAL A 34 20.40 21.19 15.47
C VAL A 34 21.45 22.30 15.42
N ALA A 35 21.88 22.77 16.59
CA ALA A 35 22.95 23.74 16.67
C ALA A 35 24.29 23.07 16.28
N GLN A 36 24.97 23.61 15.26
CA GLN A 36 26.30 23.20 14.82
C GLN A 36 26.44 21.70 14.46
N PRO A 37 25.70 21.18 13.48
CA PRO A 37 25.92 19.81 13.04
C PRO A 37 27.26 19.68 12.32
N ASN A 38 28.03 18.63 12.62
CA ASN A 38 29.23 18.28 11.86
C ASN A 38 28.94 17.11 10.94
N ILE A 39 28.92 17.35 9.64
CA ILE A 39 28.65 16.34 8.61
C ILE A 39 29.86 16.29 7.70
N ARG A 40 30.50 15.14 7.56
CA ARG A 40 31.66 14.97 6.70
C ARG A 40 31.63 13.63 5.98
N LYS A 41 32.17 13.61 4.76
CA LYS A 41 32.50 12.36 4.09
C LYS A 41 33.73 11.75 4.77
N ALA A 42 33.70 10.46 5.04
CA ALA A 42 34.87 9.79 5.57
C ALA A 42 35.90 9.56 4.45
N ASP A 43 37.18 9.45 4.84
CA ASP A 43 38.28 9.16 3.90
C ASP A 43 38.12 7.79 3.20
N ILE A 44 37.37 6.89 3.82
CA ILE A 44 36.94 5.61 3.22
C ILE A 44 35.70 5.88 2.38
N SER A 45 35.77 5.64 1.06
CA SER A 45 34.65 5.85 0.12
C SER A 45 33.38 5.14 0.59
N GLY A 46 32.24 5.84 0.48
CA GLY A 46 30.93 5.30 0.81
C GLY A 46 30.45 5.52 2.25
N ARG A 47 31.18 6.27 3.08
CA ARG A 47 30.76 6.59 4.45
C ARG A 47 30.55 8.08 4.65
N ILE A 48 29.46 8.43 5.32
CA ILE A 48 29.16 9.78 5.79
C ILE A 48 29.12 9.73 7.32
N VAL A 49 29.93 10.55 7.97
CA VAL A 49 29.95 10.68 9.42
C VAL A 49 29.13 11.89 9.82
N ILE A 50 28.21 11.70 10.74
CA ILE A 50 27.29 12.72 11.24
C ILE A 50 27.43 12.80 12.76
N GLU A 51 27.83 13.95 13.23
CA GLU A 51 27.96 14.25 14.67
C GLU A 51 26.99 15.39 15.01
N LEU A 52 26.09 15.12 15.93
CA LEU A 52 25.00 16.03 16.28
C LEU A 52 25.05 16.32 17.79
N PRO A 53 25.78 17.34 18.22
CA PRO A 53 25.89 17.68 19.61
C PRO A 53 24.58 18.23 20.20
N GLY A 54 24.27 17.89 21.44
CA GLY A 54 23.14 18.45 22.18
C GLY A 54 21.76 17.87 21.86
N ILE A 55 21.67 16.73 21.13
CA ILE A 55 20.40 16.09 20.83
C ILE A 55 19.86 15.36 22.06
N LYS A 56 18.62 15.70 22.44
CA LYS A 56 17.88 15.05 23.53
C LYS A 56 17.25 13.71 23.12
N ASP A 57 16.88 13.55 21.84
CA ASP A 57 16.22 12.36 21.31
C ASP A 57 17.00 11.79 20.09
N ALA A 58 18.02 11.01 20.41
CA ALA A 58 18.87 10.37 19.40
C ALA A 58 18.12 9.34 18.53
N GLN A 59 17.07 8.69 19.08
CA GLN A 59 16.28 7.70 18.35
C GLN A 59 15.42 8.34 17.27
N ARG A 60 14.79 9.44 17.59
CA ARG A 60 13.97 10.21 16.62
C ARG A 60 14.82 10.72 15.47
N VAL A 61 16.01 11.23 15.76
CA VAL A 61 16.92 11.71 14.71
C VAL A 61 17.42 10.56 13.86
N ARG A 62 17.79 9.42 14.45
CA ARG A 62 18.19 8.23 13.70
C ARG A 62 17.09 7.79 12.75
N LYS A 63 15.84 7.70 13.21
CA LYS A 63 14.68 7.34 12.39
C LYS A 63 14.47 8.32 11.23
N LEU A 64 14.67 9.62 11.46
CA LEU A 64 14.56 10.64 10.43
C LEU A 64 15.70 10.55 9.39
N LEU A 65 16.92 10.28 9.82
CA LEU A 65 18.08 10.15 8.93
C LEU A 65 18.06 8.82 8.15
N GLN A 66 17.60 7.75 8.78
CA GLN A 66 17.45 6.43 8.17
C GLN A 66 16.21 6.32 7.26
N GLY A 67 15.28 7.25 7.36
CA GLY A 67 14.10 7.29 6.50
C GLY A 67 14.49 7.56 5.05
N THR A 68 14.71 6.51 4.29
CA THR A 68 14.85 6.55 2.84
C THR A 68 13.44 6.47 2.25
N ALA A 69 12.69 7.56 2.30
CA ALA A 69 11.43 7.59 1.57
C ALA A 69 11.77 7.83 0.08
N ALA A 70 11.71 6.80 -0.72
CA ALA A 70 11.68 6.97 -2.16
C ALA A 70 10.33 7.59 -2.52
N LEU A 71 10.36 8.79 -3.09
CA LEU A 71 9.17 9.46 -3.59
C LEU A 71 8.95 9.00 -5.03
N GLU A 72 7.80 8.44 -5.30
CA GLU A 72 7.45 7.91 -6.61
C GLU A 72 6.09 8.43 -7.05
N PHE A 73 5.94 8.73 -8.33
CA PHE A 73 4.70 9.22 -8.92
C PHE A 73 4.18 8.22 -9.94
N PHE A 74 2.96 7.74 -9.74
CA PHE A 74 2.32 6.75 -10.61
C PHE A 74 0.97 7.23 -11.11
N GLU A 75 0.61 6.79 -12.29
CA GLU A 75 -0.77 6.83 -12.75
C GLU A 75 -1.61 5.82 -11.96
N THR A 76 -2.91 6.07 -11.86
CA THR A 76 -3.83 5.15 -11.18
C THR A 76 -4.83 4.54 -12.15
N PHE A 77 -5.35 3.39 -11.80
CA PHE A 77 -6.60 2.89 -12.40
C PHE A 77 -7.77 3.63 -11.77
N ASP A 78 -8.80 3.92 -12.56
CA ASP A 78 -10.07 4.34 -12.02
C ASP A 78 -10.84 3.15 -11.45
N ASN A 79 -11.61 3.40 -10.39
CA ASN A 79 -12.37 2.35 -9.72
C ASN A 79 -13.32 1.62 -10.69
N GLY A 80 -14.01 2.36 -11.57
CA GLY A 80 -14.92 1.77 -12.56
C GLY A 80 -14.21 0.81 -13.52
N GLU A 81 -13.00 1.18 -13.97
CA GLU A 81 -12.17 0.33 -14.82
C GLU A 81 -11.66 -0.90 -14.06
N PHE A 82 -11.28 -0.71 -12.78
CA PHE A 82 -10.63 -1.76 -11.99
C PHE A 82 -11.62 -2.75 -11.38
N PHE A 83 -12.87 -2.37 -11.17
CA PHE A 83 -13.87 -3.19 -10.48
C PHE A 83 -14.09 -4.56 -11.13
N GLN A 84 -14.04 -4.66 -12.46
CA GLN A 84 -14.15 -5.94 -13.17
C GLN A 84 -13.06 -6.94 -12.74
N TYR A 85 -11.83 -6.47 -12.55
CA TYR A 85 -10.71 -7.30 -12.09
C TYR A 85 -10.88 -7.71 -10.63
N LEU A 86 -11.43 -6.81 -9.81
CA LEU A 86 -11.71 -7.07 -8.40
C LEU A 86 -12.82 -8.12 -8.24
N SER A 87 -13.87 -8.05 -9.08
CA SER A 87 -14.94 -9.05 -9.13
C SER A 87 -14.40 -10.42 -9.57
N ALA A 88 -13.62 -10.47 -10.66
CA ALA A 88 -12.99 -11.70 -11.11
C ALA A 88 -12.04 -12.30 -10.05
N ALA A 89 -11.32 -11.46 -9.30
CA ALA A 89 -10.48 -11.87 -8.18
C ALA A 89 -11.29 -12.51 -7.05
N ASN A 90 -12.45 -11.94 -6.72
CA ASN A 90 -13.37 -12.51 -5.72
C ASN A 90 -13.91 -13.89 -6.17
N ASP A 91 -14.28 -14.03 -7.45
CA ASP A 91 -14.75 -15.31 -7.98
C ASP A 91 -13.64 -16.38 -7.94
N LYS A 92 -12.42 -16.03 -8.29
CA LYS A 92 -11.27 -16.94 -8.17
C LYS A 92 -10.95 -17.30 -6.71
N ALA A 93 -11.06 -16.34 -5.79
CA ALA A 93 -10.89 -16.62 -4.36
C ALA A 93 -11.95 -17.63 -3.86
N ARG A 94 -13.21 -17.49 -4.30
CA ARG A 94 -14.28 -18.43 -4.00
C ARG A 94 -14.00 -19.85 -4.51
N ASP A 95 -13.50 -19.96 -5.75
CA ASP A 95 -13.15 -21.26 -6.35
C ASP A 95 -12.05 -21.96 -5.52
N VAL A 96 -11.03 -21.21 -5.05
CA VAL A 96 -9.96 -21.72 -4.18
C VAL A 96 -10.49 -22.18 -2.82
N VAL A 97 -11.36 -21.38 -2.19
CA VAL A 97 -11.96 -21.75 -0.89
C VAL A 97 -12.77 -23.03 -1.03
N LYS A 98 -13.61 -23.15 -2.06
CA LYS A 98 -14.40 -24.36 -2.33
C LYS A 98 -13.52 -25.58 -2.58
N ALA A 99 -12.45 -25.45 -3.35
CA ALA A 99 -11.52 -26.55 -3.60
C ALA A 99 -10.85 -27.03 -2.33
N ASN A 100 -10.47 -26.13 -1.42
CA ASN A 100 -9.88 -26.50 -0.14
C ASN A 100 -10.91 -27.16 0.81
N GLU A 101 -12.16 -26.71 0.83
CA GLU A 101 -13.22 -27.36 1.62
C GLU A 101 -13.49 -28.81 1.16
N VAL A 102 -13.43 -29.08 -0.16
CA VAL A 102 -13.59 -30.44 -0.70
C VAL A 102 -12.44 -31.35 -0.23
N ILE A 103 -11.19 -30.87 -0.29
CA ILE A 103 -10.00 -31.62 0.15
C ILE A 103 -10.08 -31.92 1.66
N GLU A 104 -10.45 -30.94 2.50
CA GLU A 104 -10.61 -31.13 3.94
C GLU A 104 -11.77 -32.10 4.29
N THR A 105 -12.79 -32.17 3.44
CA THR A 105 -13.92 -33.08 3.62
C THR A 105 -13.55 -34.51 3.25
N GLU A 106 -12.74 -34.69 2.21
CA GLU A 106 -12.21 -36.00 1.80
C GLU A 106 -11.19 -36.55 2.80
N GLU A 107 -10.28 -35.71 3.33
CA GLU A 107 -9.34 -36.11 4.40
C GLU A 107 -10.05 -36.47 5.74
N LYS A 108 -11.16 -35.80 6.07
CA LYS A 108 -11.96 -36.14 7.25
C LYS A 108 -12.82 -37.39 7.07
N ALA A 109 -13.15 -37.77 5.84
CA ALA A 109 -13.92 -38.97 5.57
C ALA A 109 -13.10 -40.28 5.72
N GLU A 110 -11.77 -40.21 5.62
CA GLU A 110 -10.89 -41.36 5.82
C GLU A 110 -10.57 -41.70 7.31
N VAL A 111 -10.93 -40.83 8.27
CA VAL A 111 -10.54 -40.98 9.70
C VAL A 111 -11.71 -41.07 10.67
N ALA A 112 -12.97 -41.26 10.27
CA ALA A 112 -14.07 -41.35 11.18
C ALA A 112 -14.80 -42.71 11.14
N SER A 113 -14.49 -43.58 12.10
CA SER A 113 -15.38 -44.64 12.60
C SER A 113 -15.97 -44.20 13.97
N PRO A 114 -17.22 -44.60 14.33
CA PRO A 114 -18.09 -43.78 15.15
C PRO A 114 -18.03 -44.08 16.67
N ALA A 115 -18.29 -43.05 17.46
CA ALA A 115 -18.74 -43.28 18.86
C ALA A 115 -19.85 -42.26 19.20
N GLU A 116 -21.04 -42.82 19.38
CA GLU A 116 -22.21 -42.16 19.97
C GLU A 116 -21.94 -41.77 21.43
N GLU A 117 -22.38 -40.61 21.87
CA GLU A 117 -22.94 -40.44 23.21
C GLU A 117 -23.98 -39.32 23.27
N LYS A 118 -25.21 -39.73 23.57
CA LYS A 118 -26.34 -38.87 23.94
C LYS A 118 -26.13 -38.31 25.35
N LYS A 119 -26.46 -37.05 25.55
CA LYS A 119 -26.97 -36.58 26.84
C LYS A 119 -27.99 -35.46 26.66
N ASP A 120 -29.22 -35.84 27.05
CA ASP A 120 -30.33 -34.95 27.37
C ASP A 120 -29.98 -34.01 28.52
N THR A 121 -30.38 -32.78 28.45
CA THR A 121 -30.96 -32.08 29.60
C THR A 121 -31.87 -30.93 29.13
N THR A 122 -33.07 -31.00 29.60
CA THR A 122 -34.26 -30.18 29.45
C THR A 122 -34.15 -28.78 30.09
N ALA A 123 -34.84 -27.84 29.44
CA ALA A 123 -35.58 -26.72 30.03
C ALA A 123 -34.78 -25.60 30.72
N ASN A 124 -34.54 -24.53 30.01
CA ASN A 124 -35.03 -23.20 30.38
C ASN A 124 -34.71 -22.19 29.27
N SER A 125 -35.75 -21.43 28.95
CA SER A 125 -35.62 -20.13 28.27
C SER A 125 -35.96 -20.10 26.79
N LEU A 126 -37.23 -19.98 26.50
CA LEU A 126 -37.77 -19.58 25.19
C LEU A 126 -37.30 -18.18 24.78
N ILE A 127 -36.92 -17.34 25.75
CA ILE A 127 -36.40 -15.97 25.49
C ILE A 127 -34.91 -15.99 25.07
N ALA A 128 -34.12 -16.88 25.65
CA ALA A 128 -32.72 -17.07 25.26
C ALA A 128 -32.59 -17.73 23.87
N LYS A 129 -33.54 -18.61 23.49
CA LYS A 129 -33.58 -19.21 22.15
C LYS A 129 -33.84 -18.18 21.03
N ALA A 130 -34.79 -17.26 21.23
CA ALA A 130 -35.11 -16.25 20.20
C ALA A 130 -33.95 -15.29 19.97
N ALA A 131 -33.20 -14.90 20.99
CA ALA A 131 -32.01 -14.07 20.85
C ALA A 131 -30.83 -14.85 20.26
N GLN A 132 -30.66 -16.14 20.60
CA GLN A 132 -29.67 -17.03 20.02
C GLN A 132 -29.97 -17.37 18.55
N ASP A 133 -31.23 -17.59 18.19
CA ASP A 133 -31.63 -17.90 16.82
C ASP A 133 -31.40 -16.71 15.88
N THR A 134 -31.67 -15.47 16.32
CA THR A 134 -31.39 -14.27 15.52
C THR A 134 -29.88 -14.04 15.37
N THR A 135 -29.11 -14.26 16.42
CA THR A 135 -27.65 -14.13 16.39
C THR A 135 -27.02 -15.24 15.54
N ASN A 136 -27.49 -16.48 15.65
CA ASN A 136 -27.03 -17.60 14.83
C ASN A 136 -27.41 -17.43 13.34
N GLN A 137 -28.60 -16.91 13.03
CA GLN A 137 -28.96 -16.59 11.64
C GLN A 137 -28.10 -15.48 11.04
N LEU A 138 -27.75 -14.44 11.81
CA LEU A 138 -26.86 -13.39 11.36
C LEU A 138 -25.43 -13.91 11.17
N LEU A 139 -24.94 -14.75 12.06
CA LEU A 139 -23.62 -15.38 11.95
C LEU A 139 -23.57 -16.34 10.75
N ASN A 140 -24.57 -17.20 10.57
CA ASN A 140 -24.65 -18.10 9.43
C ASN A 140 -24.72 -17.35 8.10
N ASN A 141 -25.49 -16.26 8.03
CA ASN A 141 -25.55 -15.42 6.85
C ASN A 141 -24.20 -14.74 6.53
N GLN A 142 -23.44 -14.34 7.57
CA GLN A 142 -22.10 -13.78 7.39
C GLN A 142 -21.09 -14.83 6.92
N GLU A 143 -21.16 -16.05 7.47
CA GLU A 143 -20.30 -17.16 7.04
C GLU A 143 -20.60 -17.59 5.61
N GLU A 144 -21.87 -17.71 5.25
CA GLU A 144 -22.27 -18.01 3.86
C GLU A 144 -21.83 -16.91 2.89
N PHE A 145 -22.00 -15.64 3.29
CA PHE A 145 -21.49 -14.52 2.49
C PHE A 145 -19.97 -14.57 2.33
N ALA A 146 -19.24 -14.87 3.40
CA ALA A 146 -17.77 -14.98 3.36
C ALA A 146 -17.30 -16.14 2.47
N LYS A 147 -18.02 -17.28 2.47
CA LYS A 147 -17.74 -18.41 1.57
C LYS A 147 -18.03 -18.08 0.10
N GLN A 148 -19.11 -17.35 -0.16
CA GLN A 148 -19.48 -16.93 -1.51
C GLN A 148 -18.63 -15.76 -2.02
N ASN A 149 -18.15 -14.88 -1.12
CA ASN A 149 -17.41 -13.68 -1.45
C ASN A 149 -16.18 -13.50 -0.54
N PRO A 150 -15.16 -14.36 -0.62
CA PRO A 150 -14.04 -14.36 0.30
C PRO A 150 -13.25 -13.05 0.31
N LEU A 151 -13.12 -12.38 -0.84
CA LEU A 151 -12.48 -11.09 -0.93
C LEU A 151 -13.37 -9.97 -0.38
N PHE A 152 -14.65 -9.95 -0.78
CA PHE A 152 -15.57 -8.88 -0.37
C PHE A 152 -16.06 -9.00 1.08
N ALA A 153 -15.86 -10.11 1.73
CA ALA A 153 -16.09 -10.26 3.16
C ALA A 153 -15.10 -9.44 4.01
N VAL A 154 -13.88 -9.21 3.51
CA VAL A 154 -12.81 -8.48 4.19
C VAL A 154 -12.46 -7.15 3.53
N LEU A 155 -12.79 -6.97 2.26
CA LEU A 155 -12.58 -5.75 1.46
C LEU A 155 -13.94 -5.24 0.95
N SER A 156 -14.40 -4.11 1.48
CA SER A 156 -15.60 -3.44 0.96
C SER A 156 -15.28 -2.72 -0.35
N PRO A 157 -15.85 -3.08 -1.49
CA PRO A 157 -15.61 -2.37 -2.74
C PRO A 157 -16.12 -0.92 -2.66
N ASN A 158 -15.53 -0.05 -3.48
CA ASN A 158 -15.92 1.37 -3.52
C ASN A 158 -17.19 1.56 -4.37
N VAL A 159 -18.32 1.47 -3.71
CA VAL A 159 -19.66 1.62 -4.29
C VAL A 159 -20.43 2.75 -3.59
N ASP A 160 -21.41 3.30 -4.26
CA ASP A 160 -22.32 4.29 -3.67
C ASP A 160 -23.38 3.63 -2.76
N ARG A 161 -24.25 4.45 -2.16
CA ARG A 161 -25.31 3.94 -1.28
C ARG A 161 -26.35 3.07 -1.98
N SER A 162 -26.44 3.11 -3.31
CA SER A 162 -27.30 2.27 -4.13
C SER A 162 -26.63 0.96 -4.56
N GLY A 163 -25.37 0.75 -4.19
CA GLY A 163 -24.57 -0.41 -4.59
C GLY A 163 -23.95 -0.28 -5.98
N GLN A 164 -24.01 0.89 -6.62
CA GLN A 164 -23.37 1.12 -7.91
C GLN A 164 -21.91 1.48 -7.73
N VAL A 165 -21.08 0.99 -8.62
CA VAL A 165 -19.64 1.29 -8.62
C VAL A 165 -19.42 2.77 -8.90
N ILE A 166 -18.69 3.44 -8.04
CA ILE A 166 -18.26 4.82 -8.26
C ILE A 166 -17.22 4.81 -9.38
N PRO A 167 -17.50 5.39 -10.55
CA PRO A 167 -16.66 5.14 -11.74
C PRO A 167 -15.28 5.79 -11.63
N ASN A 168 -15.19 6.96 -11.02
CA ASN A 168 -13.99 7.77 -10.98
C ASN A 168 -13.23 7.61 -9.64
N GLY A 169 -11.94 7.95 -9.67
CA GLY A 169 -11.07 7.92 -8.50
C GLY A 169 -10.26 6.63 -8.38
N SER A 170 -9.16 6.73 -7.65
CA SER A 170 -8.17 5.65 -7.51
C SER A 170 -8.47 4.64 -6.42
N ILE A 171 -9.46 4.90 -5.55
CA ILE A 171 -9.85 4.00 -4.46
C ILE A 171 -10.70 2.89 -5.02
N ILE A 172 -10.24 1.64 -4.92
CA ILE A 172 -10.92 0.45 -5.40
C ILE A 172 -11.72 -0.27 -4.32
N GLY A 173 -11.41 0.01 -3.05
CA GLY A 173 -12.10 -0.58 -1.91
C GLY A 173 -11.55 -0.09 -0.60
N TYR A 174 -12.19 -0.52 0.47
CA TYR A 174 -11.87 -0.16 1.85
C TYR A 174 -11.77 -1.40 2.72
N ALA A 175 -10.81 -1.45 3.65
CA ALA A 175 -10.75 -2.48 4.67
C ALA A 175 -10.51 -1.87 6.06
N ARG A 176 -10.92 -2.58 7.11
CA ARG A 176 -10.50 -2.20 8.46
C ARG A 176 -9.00 -2.48 8.60
N VAL A 177 -8.31 -1.69 9.42
CA VAL A 177 -6.87 -1.86 9.66
C VAL A 177 -6.51 -3.30 10.05
N GLN A 178 -7.34 -3.93 10.89
CA GLN A 178 -7.15 -5.31 11.34
C GLN A 178 -7.32 -6.35 10.22
N ASP A 179 -8.12 -6.04 9.19
CA ASP A 179 -8.46 -6.96 8.11
C ASP A 179 -7.50 -6.85 6.91
N THR A 180 -6.63 -5.82 6.89
CA THR A 180 -5.66 -5.62 5.80
C THR A 180 -4.77 -6.84 5.56
N GLY A 181 -4.37 -7.54 6.65
CA GLY A 181 -3.60 -8.78 6.55
C GLY A 181 -4.37 -9.92 5.88
N ALA A 182 -5.67 -10.04 6.14
CA ALA A 182 -6.54 -11.02 5.49
C ALA A 182 -6.74 -10.69 4.02
N VAL A 183 -7.00 -9.43 3.68
CA VAL A 183 -7.07 -8.96 2.28
C VAL A 183 -5.78 -9.28 1.54
N ASN A 184 -4.62 -8.95 2.10
CA ASN A 184 -3.33 -9.23 1.48
C ASN A 184 -3.11 -10.73 1.23
N LYS A 185 -3.53 -11.60 2.15
CA LYS A 185 -3.46 -13.06 1.97
C LYS A 185 -4.30 -13.52 0.79
N VAL A 186 -5.53 -13.03 0.65
CA VAL A 186 -6.41 -13.38 -0.48
C VAL A 186 -5.81 -12.85 -1.79
N LEU A 187 -5.36 -11.60 -1.84
CA LEU A 187 -4.76 -10.99 -3.02
C LEU A 187 -3.43 -11.64 -3.44
N ALA A 188 -2.70 -12.25 -2.50
CA ALA A 188 -1.45 -12.96 -2.76
C ALA A 188 -1.64 -14.35 -3.35
N MET A 189 -2.85 -14.93 -3.33
CA MET A 189 -3.13 -16.23 -3.93
C MET A 189 -2.83 -16.20 -5.43
N PRO A 190 -2.08 -17.18 -5.98
CA PRO A 190 -1.66 -17.14 -7.40
C PRO A 190 -2.84 -17.02 -8.38
N GLN A 191 -3.95 -17.70 -8.11
CA GLN A 191 -5.16 -17.68 -8.95
C GLN A 191 -5.84 -16.31 -8.91
N VAL A 192 -5.88 -15.68 -7.74
CA VAL A 192 -6.45 -14.33 -7.53
C VAL A 192 -5.54 -13.28 -8.17
N LYS A 193 -4.23 -13.38 -7.97
CA LYS A 193 -3.25 -12.48 -8.55
C LYS A 193 -3.28 -12.49 -10.09
N ALA A 194 -3.55 -13.64 -10.69
CA ALA A 194 -3.66 -13.78 -12.15
C ALA A 194 -4.88 -13.05 -12.73
N SER A 195 -5.88 -12.67 -11.93
CA SER A 195 -7.04 -11.89 -12.36
C SER A 195 -6.73 -10.41 -12.59
N PHE A 196 -5.63 -9.91 -12.04
CA PHE A 196 -5.25 -8.50 -12.17
C PHE A 196 -4.35 -8.27 -13.40
N PRO A 197 -4.42 -7.06 -14.00
CA PRO A 197 -3.47 -6.67 -15.03
C PRO A 197 -2.03 -6.76 -14.54
N ARG A 198 -1.11 -7.21 -15.39
CA ARG A 198 0.32 -7.35 -15.03
C ARG A 198 0.97 -6.04 -14.61
N ASN A 199 0.46 -4.93 -15.10
CA ASN A 199 0.91 -3.59 -14.79
C ASN A 199 0.16 -2.94 -13.62
N ALA A 200 -0.68 -3.68 -12.89
CA ALA A 200 -1.34 -3.20 -11.70
C ALA A 200 -0.54 -3.55 -10.43
N ARG A 201 -0.42 -2.59 -9.54
CA ARG A 201 0.10 -2.76 -8.18
C ARG A 201 -0.91 -2.18 -7.19
N LEU A 202 -1.24 -2.94 -6.17
CA LEU A 202 -2.21 -2.57 -5.14
C LEU A 202 -1.47 -2.02 -3.92
N LEU A 203 -1.88 -0.85 -3.45
CA LEU A 203 -1.24 -0.16 -2.33
C LEU A 203 -2.29 0.38 -1.36
N TRP A 204 -2.01 0.23 -0.07
CA TRP A 204 -2.81 0.82 0.99
C TRP A 204 -2.44 2.29 1.21
N GLU A 205 -3.44 3.10 1.54
CA GLU A 205 -3.18 4.47 1.99
C GLU A 205 -2.45 4.46 3.34
N MET A 206 -1.52 5.39 3.54
CA MET A 206 -0.69 5.45 4.74
C MET A 206 -1.50 5.76 6.00
N LYS A 207 -2.57 6.53 5.89
CA LYS A 207 -3.38 6.99 7.04
C LYS A 207 -4.74 6.32 7.04
N ALA A 208 -5.03 5.61 8.13
CA ALA A 208 -6.38 5.15 8.40
C ALA A 208 -7.28 6.33 8.80
N SER A 209 -8.49 6.36 8.27
CA SER A 209 -9.54 7.26 8.69
C SER A 209 -10.64 6.45 9.40
N ASN A 210 -10.93 6.77 10.67
CA ASN A 210 -11.91 6.05 11.49
C ASN A 210 -11.70 4.52 11.53
N GLY A 211 -10.43 4.07 11.54
CA GLY A 211 -10.09 2.64 11.57
C GLY A 211 -10.23 1.91 10.23
N VAL A 212 -10.49 2.65 9.16
CA VAL A 212 -10.62 2.12 7.79
C VAL A 212 -9.48 2.65 6.92
N VAL A 213 -8.93 1.81 6.07
CA VAL A 213 -7.84 2.13 5.14
C VAL A 213 -8.32 1.91 3.70
N PRO A 214 -8.20 2.92 2.82
CA PRO A 214 -8.44 2.77 1.41
C PRO A 214 -7.37 1.91 0.72
N LEU A 215 -7.78 1.12 -0.27
CA LEU A 215 -6.92 0.38 -1.18
C LEU A 215 -6.95 1.06 -2.55
N HIS A 216 -5.77 1.31 -3.11
CA HIS A 216 -5.59 1.95 -4.41
C HIS A 216 -4.96 1.00 -5.41
N ALA A 217 -5.30 1.17 -6.70
CA ALA A 217 -4.65 0.48 -7.80
C ALA A 217 -3.82 1.48 -8.62
N ILE A 218 -2.50 1.27 -8.67
CA ILE A 218 -1.58 2.08 -9.48
C ILE A 218 -1.19 1.36 -10.77
N LYS A 219 -0.87 2.13 -11.82
CA LYS A 219 -0.40 1.64 -13.12
C LYS A 219 1.13 1.72 -13.20
N ILE A 220 1.76 0.59 -13.47
CA ILE A 220 3.19 0.54 -13.80
C ILE A 220 3.30 0.63 -15.32
N THR A 221 3.68 1.81 -15.82
CA THR A 221 3.74 2.09 -17.27
C THR A 221 5.12 1.91 -17.88
N THR A 222 6.15 1.78 -17.03
CA THR A 222 7.54 1.61 -17.45
C THR A 222 7.92 0.14 -17.63
N ARG A 223 8.86 -0.16 -18.54
CA ARG A 223 9.31 -1.53 -18.82
C ARG A 223 10.15 -2.15 -17.69
N ASP A 224 10.80 -1.32 -16.90
CA ASP A 224 11.67 -1.69 -15.78
C ASP A 224 10.94 -1.71 -14.43
N ASN A 225 9.61 -1.63 -14.45
CA ASN A 225 8.73 -1.62 -13.28
C ASN A 225 9.01 -0.47 -12.28
N LYS A 226 9.66 0.59 -12.74
CA LYS A 226 9.90 1.81 -11.97
C LYS A 226 8.77 2.81 -12.13
N ALA A 227 8.76 3.82 -11.27
CA ALA A 227 7.86 4.96 -11.41
C ALA A 227 8.18 5.75 -12.68
N PRO A 228 7.18 6.30 -13.39
CA PRO A 228 7.40 7.24 -14.49
C PRO A 228 8.19 8.47 -14.08
N MET A 229 8.08 8.86 -12.81
CA MET A 229 8.85 9.93 -12.19
C MET A 229 9.13 9.59 -10.74
N ASP A 230 10.35 9.83 -10.28
CA ASP A 230 10.80 9.63 -8.92
C ASP A 230 11.22 10.94 -8.23
N GLY A 231 11.62 10.84 -6.96
CA GLY A 231 12.08 11.97 -6.16
C GLY A 231 13.34 12.65 -6.65
N GLY A 232 14.12 12.01 -7.52
CA GLY A 232 15.28 12.64 -8.18
C GLY A 232 14.90 13.80 -9.09
N ALA A 233 13.65 13.83 -9.57
CA ALA A 233 13.12 14.94 -10.33
C ALA A 233 12.81 16.19 -9.46
N VAL A 234 12.74 16.06 -8.13
CA VAL A 234 12.44 17.14 -7.20
C VAL A 234 13.72 17.74 -6.64
N VAL A 235 14.02 18.97 -7.04
CA VAL A 235 15.20 19.72 -6.58
C VAL A 235 14.99 20.26 -5.16
N SER A 236 13.81 20.78 -4.86
CA SER A 236 13.45 21.26 -3.52
C SER A 236 11.97 21.13 -3.25
N ALA A 237 11.63 20.97 -1.97
CA ALA A 237 10.28 20.99 -1.49
C ALA A 237 10.18 21.82 -0.22
N ARG A 238 9.13 22.64 -0.09
CA ARG A 238 8.88 23.47 1.09
C ARG A 238 7.41 23.44 1.47
N GLN A 239 7.16 23.58 2.75
CA GLN A 239 5.81 23.85 3.23
C GLN A 239 5.41 25.28 2.83
N ASP A 240 4.21 25.43 2.36
CA ASP A 240 3.61 26.71 1.97
C ASP A 240 2.13 26.74 2.36
N TYR A 241 1.45 27.84 2.14
CA TYR A 241 0.03 27.96 2.33
C TYR A 241 -0.62 28.43 1.03
N GLU A 242 -1.82 27.96 0.77
CA GLU A 242 -2.61 28.41 -0.36
C GLU A 242 -2.79 29.93 -0.30
N HIS A 243 -2.98 30.58 -1.45
CA HIS A 243 -3.10 32.07 -1.56
C HIS A 243 -4.10 32.69 -0.55
N ASN A 244 -5.08 31.92 -0.10
CA ASN A 244 -6.07 32.32 0.91
C ASN A 244 -5.67 31.97 2.35
N GLY A 245 -4.46 31.47 2.58
CA GLY A 245 -3.93 31.17 3.91
C GLY A 245 -4.61 30.01 4.69
N SER A 246 -5.59 29.31 4.07
CA SER A 246 -6.48 28.38 4.80
C SER A 246 -5.97 26.94 4.81
N ARG A 247 -5.16 26.53 3.83
CA ARG A 247 -4.72 25.13 3.70
C ARG A 247 -3.20 25.04 3.56
N PRO A 248 -2.54 24.16 4.32
CA PRO A 248 -1.14 23.88 4.11
C PRO A 248 -0.95 23.13 2.78
N VAL A 249 0.02 23.57 1.99
CA VAL A 249 0.41 22.98 0.73
C VAL A 249 1.91 22.67 0.74
N VAL A 250 2.35 21.82 -0.18
CA VAL A 250 3.76 21.56 -0.41
C VAL A 250 4.13 22.12 -1.78
N SER A 251 4.94 23.17 -1.78
CA SER A 251 5.51 23.72 -3.00
C SER A 251 6.77 22.94 -3.38
N MET A 252 6.81 22.42 -4.59
CA MET A 252 7.94 21.66 -5.11
C MET A 252 8.57 22.38 -6.32
N THR A 253 9.90 22.43 -6.35
CA THR A 253 10.67 22.85 -7.51
C THR A 253 11.27 21.61 -8.16
N MET A 254 11.07 21.46 -9.45
CA MET A 254 11.54 20.30 -10.21
C MET A 254 12.72 20.68 -11.11
N SER A 255 13.53 19.68 -11.45
CA SER A 255 14.53 19.80 -12.50
C SER A 255 13.86 20.08 -13.86
N PRO A 256 14.54 20.64 -14.86
CA PRO A 256 13.95 20.89 -16.19
C PRO A 256 13.38 19.63 -16.85
N GLU A 257 14.03 18.49 -16.66
CA GLU A 257 13.56 17.19 -17.18
C GLU A 257 12.37 16.66 -16.36
N GLY A 258 12.44 16.76 -15.02
CA GLY A 258 11.34 16.44 -14.13
C GLY A 258 10.08 17.25 -14.43
N ALA A 259 10.22 18.55 -14.66
CA ALA A 259 9.12 19.43 -15.03
C ALA A 259 8.45 19.02 -16.35
N LYS A 260 9.22 18.59 -17.37
CA LYS A 260 8.66 18.06 -18.63
C LYS A 260 7.89 16.75 -18.41
N THR A 261 8.46 15.83 -17.61
CA THR A 261 7.81 14.56 -17.28
C THR A 261 6.54 14.79 -16.50
N TRP A 262 6.57 15.68 -15.51
CA TRP A 262 5.41 16.07 -14.71
C TRP A 262 4.31 16.71 -15.55
N ALA A 263 4.66 17.65 -16.43
CA ALA A 263 3.72 18.29 -17.34
C ALA A 263 3.03 17.28 -18.27
N ARG A 264 3.77 16.28 -18.78
CA ARG A 264 3.20 15.20 -19.58
C ARG A 264 2.26 14.33 -18.72
N LEU A 265 2.73 13.84 -17.57
CA LEU A 265 1.97 12.97 -16.68
C LEU A 265 0.65 13.63 -16.25
N THR A 266 0.69 14.90 -15.86
CA THR A 266 -0.52 15.63 -15.46
C THR A 266 -1.44 15.93 -16.63
N LYS A 267 -0.91 16.23 -17.82
CA LYS A 267 -1.69 16.46 -19.03
C LYS A 267 -2.45 15.19 -19.48
N GLU A 268 -1.79 14.05 -19.44
CA GLU A 268 -2.37 12.75 -19.83
C GLU A 268 -3.41 12.25 -18.81
N ASN A 269 -3.34 12.72 -17.57
CA ASN A 269 -4.23 12.31 -16.48
C ASN A 269 -5.18 13.40 -16.00
N VAL A 270 -5.59 14.32 -16.88
CA VAL A 270 -6.62 15.31 -16.55
C VAL A 270 -7.95 14.62 -16.27
N GLY A 271 -8.49 14.83 -15.06
CA GLY A 271 -9.71 14.17 -14.59
C GLY A 271 -9.48 12.81 -13.92
N HIS A 272 -8.26 12.31 -13.92
CA HIS A 272 -7.83 11.08 -13.25
C HIS A 272 -6.91 11.40 -12.06
N CYS A 273 -6.67 10.41 -11.21
CA CYS A 273 -5.79 10.55 -10.06
C CYS A 273 -4.33 10.19 -10.41
N ILE A 274 -3.39 10.87 -9.76
CA ILE A 274 -1.97 10.51 -9.73
C ILE A 274 -1.61 10.14 -8.30
N ALA A 275 -1.04 8.96 -8.10
CA ALA A 275 -0.60 8.49 -6.81
C ALA A 275 0.80 9.03 -6.49
N ILE A 276 0.98 9.51 -5.27
CA ILE A 276 2.27 9.85 -4.69
C ILE A 276 2.59 8.76 -3.67
N VAL A 277 3.57 7.93 -3.99
CA VAL A 277 3.99 6.79 -3.17
C VAL A 277 5.25 7.15 -2.43
N LEU A 278 5.29 6.83 -1.15
CA LEU A 278 6.45 6.96 -0.27
C LEU A 278 6.78 5.56 0.26
N ASP A 279 7.98 5.08 -0.05
CA ASP A 279 8.47 3.78 0.41
C ASP A 279 9.18 3.90 1.77
#